data_84d3c0b9877f8a30c89f3decdf11b44c
#
_entry.id   84d3c0b9877f8a30c89f3decdf11b44c
#
_cell.length_a   1.000
_cell.length_b   1.000
_cell.length_c   1.000
_cell.angle_alpha   90.00
_cell.angle_beta   90.00
_cell.angle_gamma   90.00
#
_symmetry.space_group_name_H-M   'P 1'
#
loop_
_entity.id
_entity.type
_entity.pdbx_description
1 polymer ?
#
loop_
_entity_poly.entity_id
_entity_poly.type
_entity_poly.pdbx_seq_one_letter_code
_entity_poly.pdbx_strand_id
1 'polypeptide(L)'
;MVKFIIFDVMGVIFTVGDDVEDLLIPYIRSLKPGTNVQSVKDAYLAASLGIMPSREFWVLMGFKQSDVKEIERNYLEKSFTLDAGFLPCAKALTSRYGLALLSNDVSEWSKYIRDFYDIEPLFDAAFISGDLGVRKPDPKIYEMALDALGARPSECVFIDDMPERVDAARELGISSILFERVGHDYSGLRVRTFDQLTQLLL
;
A
#
# COMPACT_ATOMS: atom_id res chain seq x y z
N MET A 1 0.15 3.01 -25.59
CA MET A 1 0.20 1.60 -25.13
C MET A 1 0.61 1.62 -23.66
N VAL A 2 -0.06 0.84 -22.81
CA VAL A 2 0.28 0.71 -21.39
C VAL A 2 1.65 0.07 -21.25
N LYS A 3 2.46 0.62 -20.34
CA LYS A 3 3.82 0.16 -20.03
C LYS A 3 3.94 -0.33 -18.59
N PHE A 4 3.23 0.33 -17.66
CA PHE A 4 3.33 0.04 -16.23
C PHE A 4 1.97 -0.25 -15.60
N ILE A 5 1.96 -1.22 -14.68
CA ILE A 5 0.87 -1.48 -13.76
C ILE A 5 1.34 -1.07 -12.36
N ILE A 6 0.64 -0.11 -11.76
CA ILE A 6 0.96 0.44 -10.44
C ILE A 6 -0.05 -0.08 -9.44
N PHE A 7 0.40 -0.81 -8.42
CA PHE A 7 -0.45 -1.41 -7.41
C PHE A 7 -0.41 -0.63 -6.09
N ASP A 8 -1.56 -0.42 -5.47
CA ASP A 8 -1.60 -0.25 -4.03
C ASP A 8 -1.23 -1.56 -3.32
N VAL A 9 -0.91 -1.47 -2.03
CA VAL A 9 -0.43 -2.60 -1.24
C VAL A 9 -1.53 -3.14 -0.33
N MET A 10 -2.02 -2.32 0.62
CA MET A 10 -3.08 -2.73 1.54
C MET A 10 -4.45 -2.71 0.85
N GLY A 11 -5.27 -3.74 1.07
CA GLY A 11 -6.54 -3.89 0.37
C GLY A 11 -6.43 -4.41 -1.07
N VAL A 12 -5.25 -4.38 -1.68
CA VAL A 12 -4.99 -4.95 -3.01
C VAL A 12 -4.11 -6.19 -2.88
N ILE A 13 -2.81 -6.03 -2.65
CA ILE A 13 -1.85 -7.14 -2.53
C ILE A 13 -2.07 -7.92 -1.23
N PHE A 14 -2.28 -7.20 -0.13
CA PHE A 14 -2.73 -7.80 1.13
C PHE A 14 -4.23 -7.62 1.30
N THR A 15 -4.87 -8.59 2.00
CA THR A 15 -6.34 -8.70 2.05
C THR A 15 -7.03 -7.66 2.91
N VAL A 16 -6.30 -6.97 3.80
CA VAL A 16 -6.82 -5.92 4.69
C VAL A 16 -6.61 -4.55 4.07
N GLY A 17 -7.67 -3.77 3.92
CA GLY A 17 -7.64 -2.42 3.36
C GLY A 17 -7.26 -1.35 4.39
N ASP A 18 -7.93 -1.31 5.53
CA ASP A 18 -7.58 -0.40 6.64
C ASP A 18 -6.70 -1.12 7.66
N ASP A 19 -5.41 -1.21 7.36
CA ASP A 19 -4.42 -1.85 8.21
C ASP A 19 -4.24 -1.14 9.57
N VAL A 20 -4.52 0.14 9.65
CA VAL A 20 -4.43 0.91 10.91
C VAL A 20 -5.57 0.51 11.84
N GLU A 21 -6.83 0.55 11.36
CA GLU A 21 -8.01 0.22 12.18
C GLU A 21 -8.09 -1.28 12.47
N ASP A 22 -7.84 -2.11 11.48
CA ASP A 22 -8.12 -3.54 11.57
C ASP A 22 -6.94 -4.35 12.11
N LEU A 23 -5.70 -3.86 12.01
CA LEU A 23 -4.52 -4.58 12.44
C LEU A 23 -3.69 -3.84 13.48
N LEU A 24 -3.24 -2.61 13.19
CA LEU A 24 -2.28 -1.89 14.03
C LEU A 24 -2.85 -1.52 15.40
N ILE A 25 -4.04 -0.91 15.42
CA ILE A 25 -4.72 -0.53 16.67
C ILE A 25 -5.05 -1.76 17.53
N PRO A 26 -5.66 -2.83 16.99
CA PRO A 26 -5.89 -4.07 17.75
C PRO A 26 -4.60 -4.69 18.27
N TYR A 27 -3.55 -4.74 17.46
CA TYR A 27 -2.26 -5.28 17.88
C TYR A 27 -1.67 -4.48 19.05
N ILE A 28 -1.59 -3.16 18.95
CA ILE A 28 -1.08 -2.29 20.03
C ILE A 28 -1.92 -2.49 21.30
N ARG A 29 -3.26 -2.50 21.18
CA ARG A 29 -4.15 -2.67 22.32
C ARG A 29 -4.10 -4.06 22.96
N SER A 30 -3.75 -5.09 22.21
CA SER A 30 -3.49 -6.41 22.78
C SER A 30 -2.30 -6.42 23.75
N LEU A 31 -1.31 -5.57 23.49
CA LEU A 31 -0.11 -5.41 24.33
C LEU A 31 -0.27 -4.29 25.37
N LYS A 32 -1.07 -3.26 25.05
CA LYS A 32 -1.32 -2.07 25.87
C LYS A 32 -2.80 -1.65 25.80
N PRO A 33 -3.70 -2.26 26.60
CA PRO A 33 -5.14 -2.06 26.46
C PRO A 33 -5.66 -0.63 26.60
N GLY A 34 -4.92 0.25 27.28
CA GLY A 34 -5.30 1.66 27.49
C GLY A 34 -4.85 2.63 26.40
N THR A 35 -4.25 2.15 25.30
CA THR A 35 -3.72 3.03 24.25
C THR A 35 -4.84 3.83 23.57
N ASN A 36 -4.64 5.14 23.45
CA ASN A 36 -5.58 6.04 22.78
C ASN A 36 -5.52 5.82 21.26
N VAL A 37 -6.66 5.56 20.64
CA VAL A 37 -6.79 5.31 19.19
C VAL A 37 -6.32 6.48 18.36
N GLN A 38 -6.73 7.71 18.74
CA GLN A 38 -6.34 8.89 17.98
C GLN A 38 -4.83 9.11 18.00
N SER A 39 -4.18 8.86 19.13
CA SER A 39 -2.71 8.93 19.21
C SER A 39 -2.02 7.94 18.29
N VAL A 40 -2.58 6.73 18.10
CA VAL A 40 -2.03 5.75 17.14
C VAL A 40 -2.15 6.28 15.72
N LYS A 41 -3.34 6.80 15.35
CA LYS A 41 -3.60 7.36 14.01
C LYS A 41 -2.69 8.55 13.70
N ASP A 42 -2.56 9.49 14.63
CA ASP A 42 -1.72 10.68 14.45
C ASP A 42 -0.25 10.30 14.30
N ALA A 43 0.24 9.36 15.11
CA ALA A 43 1.60 8.87 15.02
C ALA A 43 1.86 8.08 13.72
N TYR A 44 0.91 7.23 13.31
CA TYR A 44 1.00 6.52 12.03
C TYR A 44 1.01 7.48 10.84
N LEU A 45 0.15 8.50 10.88
CA LEU A 45 0.15 9.54 9.84
C LEU A 45 1.51 10.22 9.74
N ALA A 46 2.10 10.61 10.87
CA ALA A 46 3.44 11.22 10.89
C ALA A 46 4.52 10.25 10.36
N ALA A 47 4.49 9.00 10.78
CA ALA A 47 5.45 7.99 10.32
C ALA A 47 5.32 7.69 8.82
N SER A 48 4.09 7.57 8.33
CA SER A 48 3.82 7.32 6.90
C SER A 48 3.99 8.54 5.99
N LEU A 49 4.32 9.70 6.56
CA LEU A 49 4.81 10.88 5.85
C LEU A 49 6.34 11.07 5.99
N GLY A 50 7.04 10.11 6.61
CA GLY A 50 8.49 10.22 6.84
C GLY A 50 8.90 11.27 7.88
N ILE A 51 7.95 11.86 8.61
CA ILE A 51 8.22 12.85 9.67
C ILE A 51 8.84 12.17 10.89
N MET A 52 8.53 10.90 11.09
CA MET A 52 8.96 10.10 12.23
C MET A 52 9.39 8.71 11.75
N PRO A 53 10.57 8.19 12.15
CA PRO A 53 10.95 6.81 11.85
C PRO A 53 10.10 5.81 12.63
N SER A 54 9.97 4.59 12.10
CA SER A 54 9.13 3.53 12.68
C SER A 54 9.45 3.25 14.15
N ARG A 55 10.72 3.30 14.51
CA ARG A 55 11.18 3.11 15.90
C ARG A 55 10.59 4.13 16.88
N GLU A 56 10.52 5.39 16.48
CA GLU A 56 9.98 6.47 17.32
C GLU A 56 8.47 6.32 17.47
N PHE A 57 7.77 5.85 16.44
CA PHE A 57 6.35 5.50 16.53
C PHE A 57 6.10 4.53 17.70
N TRP A 58 6.83 3.42 17.78
CA TRP A 58 6.63 2.44 18.85
C TRP A 58 6.98 2.99 20.23
N VAL A 59 8.04 3.79 20.33
CA VAL A 59 8.40 4.46 21.59
C VAL A 59 7.31 5.44 22.03
N LEU A 60 6.73 6.19 21.08
CA LEU A 60 5.60 7.10 21.35
C LEU A 60 4.35 6.33 21.82
N MET A 61 4.15 5.12 21.32
CA MET A 61 3.10 4.20 21.81
C MET A 61 3.42 3.63 23.19
N GLY A 62 4.53 4.05 23.80
CA GLY A 62 4.93 3.71 25.17
C GLY A 62 5.63 2.36 25.30
N PHE A 63 6.17 1.79 24.23
CA PHE A 63 7.01 0.60 24.30
C PHE A 63 8.47 0.98 24.64
N LYS A 64 9.16 0.08 25.34
CA LYS A 64 10.58 0.28 25.64
C LYS A 64 11.39 0.15 24.35
N GLN A 65 12.38 1.01 24.20
CA GLN A 65 13.24 1.01 23.01
C GLN A 65 13.96 -0.34 22.78
N SER A 66 14.24 -1.08 23.84
CA SER A 66 14.83 -2.43 23.75
C SER A 66 13.91 -3.45 23.07
N ASP A 67 12.59 -3.26 23.17
CA ASP A 67 11.58 -4.23 22.77
C ASP A 67 11.00 -3.93 21.38
N VAL A 68 11.25 -2.71 20.87
CA VAL A 68 10.66 -2.21 19.60
C VAL A 68 10.91 -3.15 18.44
N LYS A 69 12.15 -3.61 18.27
CA LYS A 69 12.51 -4.49 17.15
C LYS A 69 11.70 -5.79 17.12
N GLU A 70 11.44 -6.37 18.27
CA GLU A 70 10.67 -7.59 18.38
C GLU A 70 9.16 -7.33 18.18
N ILE A 71 8.64 -6.26 18.77
CA ILE A 71 7.24 -5.85 18.66
C ILE A 71 6.91 -5.55 17.20
N GLU A 72 7.71 -4.73 16.53
CA GLU A 72 7.54 -4.35 15.14
C GLU A 72 7.60 -5.58 14.23
N ARG A 73 8.60 -6.44 14.39
CA ARG A 73 8.70 -7.68 13.64
C ARG A 73 7.47 -8.57 13.83
N ASN A 74 7.03 -8.77 15.07
CA ASN A 74 5.83 -9.57 15.35
C ASN A 74 4.58 -8.99 14.68
N TYR A 75 4.44 -7.66 14.66
CA TYR A 75 3.36 -6.99 13.94
C TYR A 75 3.43 -7.29 12.44
N LEU A 76 4.58 -7.02 11.82
CA LEU A 76 4.74 -7.11 10.37
C LEU A 76 4.66 -8.56 9.84
N GLU A 77 5.15 -9.54 10.60
CA GLU A 77 5.14 -10.94 10.17
C GLU A 77 3.81 -11.66 10.41
N LYS A 78 3.01 -11.22 11.40
CA LYS A 78 1.83 -11.99 11.84
C LYS A 78 0.49 -11.35 11.52
N SER A 79 0.49 -10.05 11.14
CA SER A 79 -0.76 -9.32 10.95
C SER A 79 -1.26 -9.33 9.51
N PHE A 80 -0.36 -9.48 8.54
CA PHE A 80 -0.72 -9.35 7.13
C PHE A 80 -0.96 -10.69 6.46
N THR A 81 -1.91 -10.74 5.54
CA THR A 81 -2.22 -11.92 4.72
C THR A 81 -2.10 -11.54 3.25
N LEU A 82 -1.10 -12.12 2.58
CA LEU A 82 -0.93 -11.97 1.13
C LEU A 82 -2.11 -12.65 0.40
N ASP A 83 -2.71 -11.94 -0.56
CA ASP A 83 -3.77 -12.53 -1.39
C ASP A 83 -3.18 -13.64 -2.28
N ALA A 84 -3.78 -14.83 -2.21
CA ALA A 84 -3.29 -16.01 -2.93
C ALA A 84 -3.29 -15.83 -4.46
N GLY A 85 -4.14 -14.94 -4.99
CA GLY A 85 -4.20 -14.63 -6.42
C GLY A 85 -3.12 -13.66 -6.90
N PHE A 86 -2.46 -12.93 -5.98
CA PHE A 86 -1.51 -11.89 -6.36
C PHE A 86 -0.29 -12.44 -7.13
N LEU A 87 0.43 -13.41 -6.57
CA LEU A 87 1.65 -13.91 -7.19
C LEU A 87 1.45 -14.49 -8.59
N PRO A 88 0.41 -15.30 -8.86
CA PRO A 88 0.12 -15.75 -10.22
C PRO A 88 -0.18 -14.60 -11.18
N CYS A 89 -0.97 -13.62 -10.75
CA CYS A 89 -1.30 -12.44 -11.54
C CYS A 89 -0.04 -11.60 -11.85
N ALA A 90 0.74 -11.26 -10.83
CA ALA A 90 1.96 -10.47 -11.01
C ALA A 90 2.93 -11.13 -12.00
N LYS A 91 3.18 -12.45 -11.86
CA LYS A 91 4.03 -13.21 -12.78
C LYS A 91 3.50 -13.20 -14.22
N ALA A 92 2.17 -13.25 -14.40
CA ALA A 92 1.60 -13.16 -15.74
C ALA A 92 1.77 -11.76 -16.34
N LEU A 93 1.57 -10.71 -15.55
CA LEU A 93 1.67 -9.32 -15.98
C LEU A 93 3.12 -8.89 -16.33
N THR A 94 4.14 -9.40 -15.63
CA THR A 94 5.55 -9.07 -15.92
C THR A 94 6.01 -9.48 -17.32
N SER A 95 5.25 -10.34 -18.01
CA SER A 95 5.53 -10.68 -19.41
C SER A 95 5.27 -9.54 -20.39
N ARG A 96 4.49 -8.52 -20.00
CA ARG A 96 4.06 -7.41 -20.86
C ARG A 96 4.30 -6.02 -20.26
N TYR A 97 4.34 -5.91 -18.93
CA TYR A 97 4.34 -4.65 -18.21
C TYR A 97 5.45 -4.61 -17.17
N GLY A 98 6.00 -3.43 -16.94
CA GLY A 98 6.69 -3.12 -15.71
C GLY A 98 5.70 -3.04 -14.55
N LEU A 99 6.06 -3.54 -13.38
CA LEU A 99 5.24 -3.44 -12.19
C LEU A 99 5.82 -2.42 -11.22
N ALA A 100 4.97 -1.62 -10.61
CA ALA A 100 5.37 -0.67 -9.56
C ALA A 100 4.38 -0.69 -8.40
N LEU A 101 4.83 -0.20 -7.25
CA LEU A 101 4.01 0.02 -6.07
C LEU A 101 3.80 1.50 -5.82
N LEU A 102 2.61 1.88 -5.34
CA LEU A 102 2.30 3.22 -4.82
C LEU A 102 1.47 3.08 -3.54
N SER A 103 2.11 3.18 -2.39
CA SER A 103 1.51 2.88 -1.09
C SER A 103 1.61 4.02 -0.09
N ASN A 104 0.54 4.18 0.69
CA ASN A 104 0.53 5.02 1.89
C ASN A 104 1.01 4.18 3.08
N ASP A 105 2.31 4.20 3.36
CA ASP A 105 2.89 3.34 4.38
C ASP A 105 4.15 3.97 5.01
N VAL A 106 4.59 3.42 6.13
CA VAL A 106 5.88 3.71 6.76
C VAL A 106 7.00 3.05 5.95
N SER A 107 8.03 3.78 5.59
CA SER A 107 9.10 3.31 4.68
C SER A 107 9.72 2.00 5.12
N GLU A 108 10.11 1.91 6.41
CA GLU A 108 10.75 0.73 6.98
C GLU A 108 9.81 -0.48 6.99
N TRP A 109 8.51 -0.27 7.31
CA TRP A 109 7.51 -1.35 7.32
C TRP A 109 7.24 -1.88 5.92
N SER A 110 7.03 -0.98 4.99
CA SER A 110 6.82 -1.34 3.58
C SER A 110 7.98 -2.16 3.03
N LYS A 111 9.23 -1.73 3.30
CA LYS A 111 10.42 -2.48 2.89
C LYS A 111 10.47 -3.86 3.52
N TYR A 112 10.23 -3.93 4.85
CA TYR A 112 10.24 -5.19 5.59
C TYR A 112 9.22 -6.19 5.05
N ILE A 113 7.98 -5.75 4.84
CA ILE A 113 6.88 -6.60 4.34
C ILE A 113 7.23 -7.13 2.94
N ARG A 114 7.72 -6.30 2.04
CA ARG A 114 8.09 -6.72 0.69
C ARG A 114 9.19 -7.77 0.68
N ASP A 115 10.19 -7.61 1.56
CA ASP A 115 11.27 -8.60 1.72
C ASP A 115 10.75 -9.89 2.35
N PHE A 116 9.96 -9.80 3.42
CA PHE A 116 9.45 -10.96 4.16
C PHE A 116 8.52 -11.86 3.33
N TYR A 117 7.68 -11.25 2.47
CA TYR A 117 6.79 -12.00 1.57
C TYR A 117 7.40 -12.32 0.22
N ASP A 118 8.69 -12.01 0.01
CA ASP A 118 9.45 -12.26 -1.23
C ASP A 118 8.75 -11.67 -2.48
N ILE A 119 8.18 -10.48 -2.34
CA ILE A 119 7.50 -9.77 -3.43
C ILE A 119 8.32 -8.62 -4.01
N GLU A 120 9.36 -8.15 -3.32
CA GLU A 120 10.24 -7.07 -3.80
C GLU A 120 10.77 -7.30 -5.22
N PRO A 121 11.23 -8.51 -5.59
CA PRO A 121 11.80 -8.74 -6.93
C PRO A 121 10.80 -8.66 -8.09
N LEU A 122 9.49 -8.55 -7.80
CA LEU A 122 8.45 -8.43 -8.82
C LEU A 122 8.29 -7.01 -9.34
N PHE A 123 8.83 -6.01 -8.63
CA PHE A 123 8.59 -4.61 -8.90
C PHE A 123 9.84 -3.90 -9.42
N ASP A 124 9.67 -3.12 -10.47
CA ASP A 124 10.72 -2.25 -11.01
C ASP A 124 10.93 -1.00 -10.12
N ALA A 125 9.87 -0.58 -9.40
CA ALA A 125 9.90 0.57 -8.50
C ALA A 125 8.86 0.45 -7.39
N ALA A 126 9.15 1.08 -6.24
CA ALA A 126 8.22 1.22 -5.12
C ALA A 126 8.18 2.68 -4.66
N PHE A 127 6.99 3.26 -4.67
CA PHE A 127 6.71 4.64 -4.26
C PHE A 127 5.95 4.60 -2.94
N ILE A 128 6.64 4.92 -1.86
CA ILE A 128 6.09 4.83 -0.51
C ILE A 128 5.95 6.23 0.06
N SER A 129 4.80 6.54 0.61
CA SER A 129 4.53 7.89 1.15
C SER A 129 5.54 8.33 2.20
N GLY A 130 6.03 7.39 3.02
CA GLY A 130 7.08 7.67 4.01
C GLY A 130 8.40 8.13 3.40
N ASP A 131 8.74 7.69 2.18
CA ASP A 131 9.92 8.15 1.45
C ASP A 131 9.67 9.47 0.72
N LEU A 132 8.43 9.69 0.26
CA LEU A 132 8.06 10.82 -0.59
C LEU A 132 7.55 12.05 0.17
N GLY A 133 7.17 11.89 1.44
CA GLY A 133 6.59 12.95 2.26
C GLY A 133 5.20 13.42 1.82
N VAL A 134 4.51 12.64 1.01
CA VAL A 134 3.18 12.91 0.48
C VAL A 134 2.39 11.62 0.35
N ARG A 135 1.05 11.68 0.52
CA ARG A 135 0.17 10.51 0.55
C ARG A 135 -0.92 10.60 -0.52
N LYS A 136 -1.37 9.46 -1.05
CA LYS A 136 -2.62 9.37 -1.79
C LYS A 136 -3.78 9.85 -0.90
N PRO A 137 -4.75 10.60 -1.39
CA PRO A 137 -5.00 10.91 -2.81
C PRO A 137 -4.38 12.23 -3.32
N ASP A 138 -3.38 12.82 -2.66
CA ASP A 138 -2.74 14.04 -3.16
C ASP A 138 -2.16 13.80 -4.57
N PRO A 139 -2.53 14.62 -5.59
CA PRO A 139 -2.05 14.47 -6.97
C PRO A 139 -0.52 14.35 -7.08
N LYS A 140 0.19 15.04 -6.21
CA LYS A 140 1.66 15.10 -6.23
C LYS A 140 2.32 13.72 -6.13
N ILE A 141 1.74 12.78 -5.35
CA ILE A 141 2.34 11.44 -5.21
C ILE A 141 2.29 10.65 -6.53
N TYR A 142 1.22 10.79 -7.29
CA TYR A 142 1.08 10.16 -8.60
C TYR A 142 2.02 10.80 -9.63
N GLU A 143 2.14 12.14 -9.63
CA GLU A 143 3.07 12.87 -10.49
C GLU A 143 4.52 12.43 -10.22
N MET A 144 4.93 12.33 -8.95
CA MET A 144 6.26 11.85 -8.57
C MET A 144 6.52 10.42 -9.05
N ALA A 145 5.51 9.54 -8.97
CA ALA A 145 5.63 8.17 -9.47
C ALA A 145 5.77 8.14 -11.00
N LEU A 146 4.97 8.91 -11.71
CA LEU A 146 5.04 9.02 -13.17
C LEU A 146 6.39 9.56 -13.65
N ASP A 147 6.90 10.61 -13.01
CA ASP A 147 8.19 11.21 -13.33
C ASP A 147 9.33 10.22 -13.12
N ALA A 148 9.33 9.50 -12.00
CA ALA A 148 10.35 8.50 -11.69
C ALA A 148 10.30 7.29 -12.65
N LEU A 149 9.11 6.89 -13.11
CA LEU A 149 8.93 5.84 -14.12
C LEU A 149 9.26 6.33 -15.56
N GLY A 150 9.42 7.64 -15.77
CA GLY A 150 9.54 8.23 -17.09
C GLY A 150 8.32 7.93 -17.97
N ALA A 151 7.13 7.86 -17.40
CA ALA A 151 5.92 7.42 -18.05
C ALA A 151 4.86 8.54 -18.11
N ARG A 152 4.11 8.58 -19.21
CA ARG A 152 2.94 9.45 -19.31
C ARG A 152 1.76 8.80 -18.57
N PRO A 153 0.80 9.58 -18.05
CA PRO A 153 -0.39 9.03 -17.39
C PRO A 153 -1.09 7.94 -18.21
N SER A 154 -1.26 8.14 -19.53
CA SER A 154 -1.89 7.18 -20.43
C SER A 154 -1.09 5.88 -20.70
N GLU A 155 0.12 5.80 -20.17
CA GLU A 155 1.00 4.61 -20.26
C GLU A 155 0.95 3.78 -18.96
N CYS A 156 0.17 4.21 -17.96
CA CYS A 156 0.04 3.56 -16.67
C CYS A 156 -1.40 3.11 -16.41
N VAL A 157 -1.52 1.99 -15.67
CA VAL A 157 -2.77 1.57 -15.01
C VAL A 157 -2.51 1.56 -13.52
N PHE A 158 -3.37 2.23 -12.75
CA PHE A 158 -3.31 2.26 -11.29
C PHE A 158 -4.44 1.40 -10.70
N ILE A 159 -4.12 0.63 -9.67
CA ILE A 159 -5.03 -0.30 -8.99
C ILE A 159 -5.00 0.00 -7.50
N ASP A 160 -6.17 0.33 -6.93
CA ASP A 160 -6.31 0.68 -5.50
C ASP A 160 -7.70 0.23 -5.03
N ASP A 161 -7.87 -0.02 -3.74
CA ASP A 161 -9.14 -0.44 -3.14
C ASP A 161 -10.02 0.74 -2.69
N MET A 162 -9.49 1.97 -2.71
CA MET A 162 -10.20 3.16 -2.27
C MET A 162 -10.68 4.01 -3.45
N PRO A 163 -12.00 4.23 -3.61
CA PRO A 163 -12.58 5.01 -4.71
C PRO A 163 -11.93 6.38 -4.90
N GLU A 164 -11.70 7.14 -3.82
CA GLU A 164 -11.13 8.48 -3.90
C GLU A 164 -9.68 8.48 -4.43
N ARG A 165 -8.90 7.42 -4.20
CA ARG A 165 -7.53 7.30 -4.71
C ARG A 165 -7.54 6.93 -6.19
N VAL A 166 -8.48 6.05 -6.59
CA VAL A 166 -8.71 5.68 -8.00
C VAL A 166 -9.17 6.89 -8.80
N ASP A 167 -10.08 7.72 -8.25
CA ASP A 167 -10.59 8.91 -8.92
C ASP A 167 -9.50 9.99 -9.05
N ALA A 168 -8.70 10.23 -8.00
CA ALA A 168 -7.58 11.17 -8.07
C ALA A 168 -6.55 10.80 -9.16
N ALA A 169 -6.21 9.51 -9.29
CA ALA A 169 -5.34 9.05 -10.37
C ALA A 169 -5.98 9.25 -11.76
N ARG A 170 -7.29 9.02 -11.88
CA ARG A 170 -8.04 9.21 -13.14
C ARG A 170 -8.08 10.66 -13.56
N GLU A 171 -8.24 11.61 -12.64
CA GLU A 171 -8.20 13.06 -12.93
C GLU A 171 -6.88 13.50 -13.56
N LEU A 172 -5.77 12.80 -13.26
CA LEU A 172 -4.47 13.00 -13.89
C LEU A 172 -4.31 12.30 -15.24
N GLY A 173 -5.34 11.55 -15.69
CA GLY A 173 -5.31 10.81 -16.95
C GLY A 173 -4.70 9.41 -16.85
N ILE A 174 -4.47 8.89 -15.65
CA ILE A 174 -4.05 7.51 -15.42
C ILE A 174 -5.29 6.60 -15.55
N SER A 175 -5.18 5.53 -16.35
CA SER A 175 -6.23 4.50 -16.34
C SER A 175 -6.29 3.84 -14.98
N SER A 176 -7.47 3.81 -14.33
CA SER A 176 -7.56 3.38 -12.93
C SER A 176 -8.63 2.33 -12.74
N ILE A 177 -8.34 1.34 -11.91
CA ILE A 177 -9.21 0.19 -11.61
C ILE A 177 -9.41 0.10 -10.11
N LEU A 178 -10.66 0.07 -9.66
CA LEU A 178 -10.99 -0.22 -8.27
C LEU A 178 -10.86 -1.72 -8.01
N PHE A 179 -10.02 -2.11 -7.05
CA PHE A 179 -9.95 -3.48 -6.54
C PHE A 179 -10.95 -3.62 -5.38
N GLU A 180 -12.19 -4.00 -5.70
CA GLU A 180 -13.31 -3.94 -4.78
C GLU A 180 -13.37 -5.15 -3.85
N ARG A 181 -12.90 -5.00 -2.62
CA ARG A 181 -13.05 -6.03 -1.57
C ARG A 181 -14.31 -5.85 -0.73
N VAL A 182 -14.75 -4.61 -0.56
CA VAL A 182 -16.00 -4.26 0.15
C VAL A 182 -16.92 -3.57 -0.83
N GLY A 183 -18.23 -3.73 -0.71
CA GLY A 183 -19.20 -3.22 -1.66
C GLY A 183 -19.31 -1.69 -1.66
N HIS A 184 -18.46 -1.01 -2.43
CA HIS A 184 -18.56 0.43 -2.66
C HIS A 184 -19.62 0.74 -3.73
N ASP A 185 -20.34 1.85 -3.57
CA ASP A 185 -21.14 2.43 -4.66
C ASP A 185 -20.19 3.16 -5.62
N TYR A 186 -19.68 2.41 -6.59
CA TYR A 186 -18.68 2.89 -7.53
C TYR A 186 -19.06 2.54 -8.96
N SER A 187 -19.18 3.55 -9.83
CA SER A 187 -19.62 3.40 -11.22
C SER A 187 -18.48 3.18 -12.22
N GLY A 188 -17.21 3.28 -11.79
CA GLY A 188 -16.05 3.11 -12.64
C GLY A 188 -15.67 1.64 -12.87
N LEU A 189 -14.54 1.44 -13.58
CA LEU A 189 -13.98 0.11 -13.82
C LEU A 189 -13.54 -0.52 -12.50
N ARG A 190 -14.00 -1.76 -12.25
CA ARG A 190 -13.68 -2.50 -11.02
C ARG A 190 -13.47 -3.97 -11.26
N VAL A 191 -12.67 -4.58 -10.42
CA VAL A 191 -12.46 -6.02 -10.32
C VAL A 191 -12.52 -6.44 -8.85
N ARG A 192 -12.79 -7.72 -8.59
CA ARG A 192 -12.87 -8.27 -7.23
C ARG A 192 -11.82 -9.33 -6.93
N THR A 193 -11.17 -9.82 -7.96
CA THR A 193 -10.16 -10.87 -7.85
C THR A 193 -8.99 -10.61 -8.79
N PHE A 194 -7.84 -11.17 -8.48
CA PHE A 194 -6.69 -11.12 -9.37
C PHE A 194 -6.91 -11.87 -10.68
N ASP A 195 -7.77 -12.89 -10.72
CA ASP A 195 -8.15 -13.57 -11.97
C ASP A 195 -8.88 -12.62 -12.91
N GLN A 196 -9.87 -11.84 -12.39
CA GLN A 196 -10.55 -10.81 -13.18
C GLN A 196 -9.58 -9.73 -13.66
N LEU A 197 -8.64 -9.30 -12.80
CA LEU A 197 -7.62 -8.33 -13.18
C LEU A 197 -6.72 -8.86 -14.29
N THR A 198 -6.28 -10.12 -14.18
CA THR A 198 -5.46 -10.77 -15.20
C THR A 198 -6.18 -10.84 -16.54
N GLN A 199 -7.45 -11.28 -16.55
CA GLN A 199 -8.27 -11.35 -17.77
C GLN A 199 -8.51 -9.98 -18.42
N LEU A 200 -8.57 -8.93 -17.60
CA LEU A 200 -8.78 -7.56 -18.10
C LEU A 200 -7.52 -6.98 -18.75
N LEU A 201 -6.34 -7.32 -18.26
CA LEU A 201 -5.08 -6.70 -18.65
C LEU A 201 -4.28 -7.53 -19.69
N LEU A 202 -4.54 -8.82 -19.85
CA LEU A 202 -3.84 -9.71 -20.81
C LEU A 202 -4.71 -10.10 -21.99
#